data_0bc313e3f433283f1e0a20b8326a3854
#
_entry.id   0bc313e3f433283f1e0a20b8326a3854
#
_cell.length_a   1.000
_cell.length_b   1.000
_cell.length_c   1.000
_cell.angle_alpha   90.00
_cell.angle_beta   90.00
_cell.angle_gamma   90.00
#
_symmetry.space_group_name_H-M   'P 1'
#
loop_
_entity.id
_entity.type
_entity.pdbx_description
1 polymer ?
#
loop_
_entity_poly.entity_id
_entity_poly.type
_entity_poly.pdbx_seq_one_letter_code
_entity_poly.pdbx_strand_id
1 'polypeptide(L)'
;IRVQSYKPSNSAKALAEHLQIPRLSTSSSRFIGRPSDIIVNWGNVNAVHNSHYLNPLQAVKNAANKVTTFKQLQEASIPVPTVHYSKSTLEADKTYFARTNLFGHSGDGIEVGIPTELPEAQLYTEFIKKKHEYRAIVVDDEVVDLKKKLKKRDFEGDRSPYVWNVANGYIFARNDIEFPPTLPQLAIDATKALNLSYGAVDIIQDRNGNLYVLEINTAFGLEGTTTQLVGEAIKKLINKRI
;
A
#
# COMPACT_ATOMS: atom_id res chain seq x y z
N ILE A 1 -21.09 -8.86 -9.84
CA ILE A 1 -19.74 -8.44 -9.41
C ILE A 1 -19.28 -7.28 -10.28
N ARG A 2 -18.59 -6.28 -9.70
CA ARG A 2 -18.07 -5.11 -10.43
C ARG A 2 -16.76 -4.62 -9.78
N VAL A 3 -15.89 -3.97 -10.58
CA VAL A 3 -14.74 -3.23 -10.05
C VAL A 3 -15.12 -1.76 -9.90
N GLN A 4 -14.79 -1.17 -8.75
CA GLN A 4 -14.97 0.26 -8.49
C GLN A 4 -13.65 0.89 -8.03
N SER A 5 -13.24 1.99 -8.67
CA SER A 5 -12.09 2.80 -8.29
C SER A 5 -12.51 4.23 -7.92
N TYR A 6 -11.71 4.92 -7.10
CA TYR A 6 -12.02 6.30 -6.67
C TYR A 6 -11.78 7.36 -7.75
N LYS A 7 -10.97 7.04 -8.77
CA LYS A 7 -10.68 7.86 -9.94
C LYS A 7 -10.44 6.97 -11.15
N PRO A 8 -10.40 7.48 -12.38
CA PRO A 8 -9.97 6.70 -13.54
C PRO A 8 -8.64 6.01 -13.27
N SER A 9 -8.58 4.69 -13.45
CA SER A 9 -7.45 3.85 -13.10
C SER A 9 -7.23 2.78 -14.16
N ASN A 10 -6.02 2.77 -14.75
CA ASN A 10 -5.61 1.73 -15.69
C ASN A 10 -5.51 0.36 -15.00
N SER A 11 -5.09 0.32 -13.74
CA SER A 11 -5.04 -0.92 -12.95
C SER A 11 -6.43 -1.50 -12.70
N ALA A 12 -7.40 -0.66 -12.32
CA ALA A 12 -8.79 -1.12 -12.16
C ALA A 12 -9.40 -1.56 -13.50
N LYS A 13 -8.99 -0.93 -14.61
CA LYS A 13 -9.38 -1.35 -15.97
C LYS A 13 -8.81 -2.72 -16.29
N ALA A 14 -7.50 -2.89 -16.13
CA ALA A 14 -6.82 -4.16 -16.39
C ALA A 14 -7.38 -5.32 -15.54
N LEU A 15 -7.68 -5.05 -14.27
CA LEU A 15 -8.30 -6.04 -13.38
C LEU A 15 -9.71 -6.43 -13.87
N ALA A 16 -10.55 -5.47 -14.23
CA ALA A 16 -11.89 -5.72 -14.71
C ALA A 16 -11.90 -6.51 -16.04
N GLU A 17 -10.98 -6.18 -16.95
CA GLU A 17 -10.79 -6.90 -18.21
C GLU A 17 -10.32 -8.34 -17.97
N HIS A 18 -9.35 -8.55 -17.06
CA HIS A 18 -8.88 -9.89 -16.70
C HIS A 18 -9.98 -10.75 -16.06
N LEU A 19 -10.78 -10.15 -15.18
CA LEU A 19 -11.90 -10.83 -14.52
C LEU A 19 -13.14 -10.94 -15.39
N GLN A 20 -13.18 -10.29 -16.55
CA GLN A 20 -14.34 -10.20 -17.46
C GLN A 20 -15.61 -9.66 -16.75
N ILE A 21 -15.45 -8.67 -15.89
CA ILE A 21 -16.53 -8.03 -15.14
C ILE A 21 -16.60 -6.52 -15.43
N PRO A 22 -17.79 -5.91 -15.33
CA PRO A 22 -17.93 -4.48 -15.58
C PRO A 22 -17.29 -3.62 -14.49
N ARG A 23 -16.93 -2.38 -14.87
CA ARG A 23 -16.53 -1.34 -13.94
C ARG A 23 -17.68 -0.41 -13.61
N LEU A 24 -17.66 0.10 -12.39
CA LEU A 24 -18.53 1.22 -12.01
C LEU A 24 -17.86 2.55 -12.34
N SER A 25 -18.67 3.55 -12.75
CA SER A 25 -18.21 4.92 -12.87
C SER A 25 -17.79 5.47 -11.50
N THR A 26 -16.73 6.25 -11.48
CA THR A 26 -16.20 6.84 -10.25
C THR A 26 -17.04 7.99 -9.70
N SER A 27 -17.71 8.75 -10.59
CA SER A 27 -18.33 10.02 -10.22
C SER A 27 -19.84 10.09 -10.40
N SER A 28 -20.45 9.17 -11.14
CA SER A 28 -21.88 9.30 -11.52
C SER A 28 -22.56 7.96 -11.78
N SER A 29 -22.16 6.92 -11.07
CA SER A 29 -22.83 5.63 -11.22
C SER A 29 -24.28 5.71 -10.71
N ARG A 30 -25.22 5.40 -11.58
CA ARG A 30 -26.63 5.18 -11.21
C ARG A 30 -26.88 3.73 -10.75
N PHE A 31 -25.82 2.98 -10.57
CA PHE A 31 -25.92 1.59 -10.14
C PHE A 31 -26.40 1.53 -8.68
N ILE A 32 -27.52 0.87 -8.49
CA ILE A 32 -28.04 0.50 -7.17
C ILE A 32 -27.69 -0.96 -6.95
N GLY A 33 -26.83 -1.22 -5.96
CA GLY A 33 -26.42 -2.58 -5.62
C GLY A 33 -27.56 -3.40 -5.00
N ARG A 34 -27.39 -4.72 -5.01
CA ARG A 34 -28.21 -5.69 -4.30
C ARG A 34 -27.37 -6.34 -3.21
N PRO A 35 -27.99 -6.95 -2.18
CA PRO A 35 -27.24 -7.68 -1.14
C PRO A 35 -26.32 -8.79 -1.68
N SER A 36 -26.64 -9.35 -2.87
CA SER A 36 -25.80 -10.33 -3.57
C SER A 36 -24.70 -9.72 -4.45
N ASP A 37 -24.65 -8.40 -4.63
CA ASP A 37 -23.62 -7.77 -5.45
C ASP A 37 -22.31 -7.63 -4.67
N ILE A 38 -21.21 -8.04 -5.30
CA ILE A 38 -19.85 -7.91 -4.78
C ILE A 38 -19.14 -6.81 -5.55
N ILE A 39 -18.57 -5.86 -4.81
CA ILE A 39 -17.74 -4.78 -5.34
C ILE A 39 -16.27 -5.06 -5.01
N VAL A 40 -15.47 -5.27 -6.05
CA VAL A 40 -14.00 -5.29 -5.96
C VAL A 40 -13.55 -3.84 -5.84
N ASN A 41 -13.22 -3.43 -4.62
CA ASN A 41 -12.98 -2.04 -4.26
C ASN A 41 -11.52 -1.62 -4.50
N TRP A 42 -11.26 -0.87 -5.56
CA TRP A 42 -9.92 -0.40 -5.92
C TRP A 42 -9.66 1.03 -5.40
N GLY A 43 -9.51 1.13 -4.07
CA GLY A 43 -9.19 2.39 -3.38
C GLY A 43 -10.35 3.38 -3.30
N ASN A 44 -11.58 2.97 -3.53
CA ASN A 44 -12.75 3.85 -3.44
C ASN A 44 -13.30 3.93 -2.01
N VAL A 45 -13.76 5.11 -1.63
CA VAL A 45 -14.37 5.39 -0.32
C VAL A 45 -15.85 5.77 -0.40
N ASN A 46 -16.40 5.85 -1.62
CA ASN A 46 -17.79 6.20 -1.85
C ASN A 46 -18.66 4.92 -1.93
N ALA A 47 -19.73 4.89 -1.16
CA ALA A 47 -20.61 3.73 -1.11
C ALA A 47 -21.45 3.55 -2.36
N VAL A 48 -21.63 2.29 -2.77
CA VAL A 48 -22.78 1.82 -3.54
C VAL A 48 -23.72 1.12 -2.55
N HIS A 49 -24.92 1.60 -2.42
CA HIS A 49 -25.87 1.05 -1.45
C HIS A 49 -26.13 -0.45 -1.66
N ASN A 50 -26.31 -1.17 -0.56
CA ASN A 50 -26.70 -2.58 -0.53
C ASN A 50 -25.71 -3.56 -1.15
N SER A 51 -24.44 -3.22 -1.34
CA SER A 51 -23.45 -4.12 -1.91
C SER A 51 -22.40 -4.57 -0.87
N HIS A 52 -21.86 -5.77 -1.05
CA HIS A 52 -20.70 -6.25 -0.31
C HIS A 52 -19.39 -5.76 -0.95
N TYR A 53 -18.46 -5.36 -0.13
CA TYR A 53 -17.16 -4.87 -0.59
C TYR A 53 -16.05 -5.86 -0.26
N LEU A 54 -15.28 -6.26 -1.26
CA LEU A 54 -13.91 -6.72 -1.02
C LEU A 54 -13.07 -5.46 -0.82
N ASN A 55 -12.39 -5.35 0.27
CA ASN A 55 -11.88 -4.12 0.90
C ASN A 55 -13.03 -3.19 1.35
N PRO A 56 -13.49 -3.33 2.59
CA PRO A 56 -14.52 -2.47 3.16
C PRO A 56 -14.15 -0.99 3.04
N LEU A 57 -15.13 -0.12 2.83
CA LEU A 57 -14.91 1.32 2.63
C LEU A 57 -14.13 1.96 3.79
N GLN A 58 -14.44 1.57 5.03
CA GLN A 58 -13.74 2.08 6.21
C GLN A 58 -12.28 1.61 6.25
N ALA A 59 -12.00 0.36 5.87
CA ALA A 59 -10.65 -0.18 5.77
C ALA A 59 -9.81 0.59 4.73
N VAL A 60 -10.40 0.90 3.57
CA VAL A 60 -9.76 1.73 2.54
C VAL A 60 -9.49 3.16 3.05
N LYS A 61 -10.44 3.76 3.76
CA LYS A 61 -10.26 5.07 4.41
C LYS A 61 -9.11 5.06 5.40
N ASN A 62 -9.05 4.03 6.24
CA ASN A 62 -8.00 3.86 7.25
C ASN A 62 -6.63 3.71 6.58
N ALA A 63 -6.52 2.85 5.56
CA ALA A 63 -5.28 2.64 4.81
C ALA A 63 -4.82 3.89 4.03
N ALA A 64 -5.74 4.75 3.61
CA ALA A 64 -5.41 6.01 2.94
C ALA A 64 -4.84 7.08 3.90
N ASN A 65 -5.18 7.02 5.19
CA ASN A 65 -4.69 7.97 6.19
C ASN A 65 -3.50 7.38 6.96
N LYS A 66 -2.32 7.96 6.78
CA LYS A 66 -1.07 7.43 7.36
C LYS A 66 -1.07 7.41 8.89
N VAL A 67 -1.71 8.38 9.56
CA VAL A 67 -1.85 8.37 11.03
C VAL A 67 -2.67 7.17 11.48
N THR A 68 -3.81 6.95 10.86
CA THR A 68 -4.69 5.81 11.18
C THR A 68 -4.01 4.48 10.87
N THR A 69 -3.33 4.38 9.72
CA THR A 69 -2.57 3.19 9.33
C THR A 69 -1.54 2.82 10.39
N PHE A 70 -0.67 3.75 10.79
CA PHE A 70 0.37 3.46 11.78
C PHE A 70 -0.21 3.11 13.15
N LYS A 71 -1.29 3.78 13.60
CA LYS A 71 -1.96 3.43 14.85
C LYS A 71 -2.47 2.00 14.83
N GLN A 72 -3.20 1.59 13.80
CA GLN A 72 -3.74 0.23 13.68
C GLN A 72 -2.62 -0.83 13.57
N LEU A 73 -1.54 -0.54 12.83
CA LEU A 73 -0.40 -1.44 12.75
C LEU A 73 0.29 -1.60 14.12
N GLN A 74 0.48 -0.52 14.88
CA GLN A 74 1.06 -0.55 16.22
C GLN A 74 0.15 -1.31 17.21
N GLU A 75 -1.16 -1.07 17.19
CA GLU A 75 -2.15 -1.79 18.01
C GLU A 75 -2.12 -3.31 17.72
N ALA A 76 -1.87 -3.70 16.48
CA ALA A 76 -1.71 -5.10 16.07
C ALA A 76 -0.29 -5.65 16.28
N SER A 77 0.62 -4.88 16.91
CA SER A 77 2.03 -5.24 17.11
C SER A 77 2.81 -5.53 15.81
N ILE A 78 2.41 -4.91 14.72
CA ILE A 78 3.13 -4.99 13.44
C ILE A 78 4.35 -4.07 13.50
N PRO A 79 5.56 -4.54 13.16
CA PRO A 79 6.75 -3.73 13.14
C PRO A 79 6.64 -2.57 12.13
N VAL A 80 6.76 -1.35 12.63
CA VAL A 80 6.79 -0.09 11.86
C VAL A 80 7.95 0.76 12.34
N PRO A 81 8.45 1.75 11.57
CA PRO A 81 9.40 2.73 12.10
C PRO A 81 8.84 3.41 13.35
N THR A 82 9.69 3.87 14.25
CA THR A 82 9.25 4.65 15.41
C THR A 82 8.42 5.84 14.95
N VAL A 83 7.21 5.98 15.52
CA VAL A 83 6.20 6.95 15.10
C VAL A 83 5.99 7.99 16.18
N HIS A 84 5.98 9.27 15.79
CA HIS A 84 5.68 10.40 16.64
C HIS A 84 4.55 11.23 16.06
N TYR A 85 3.66 11.71 16.91
CA TYR A 85 2.48 12.51 16.54
C TYR A 85 2.63 13.97 16.94
N SER A 86 3.78 14.36 17.48
CA SER A 86 4.16 15.73 17.84
C SER A 86 5.65 15.93 17.64
N LYS A 87 6.03 17.08 17.12
CA LYS A 87 7.42 17.48 16.96
C LYS A 87 8.17 17.54 18.28
N SER A 88 7.48 17.89 19.37
CA SER A 88 8.06 17.99 20.73
C SER A 88 8.57 16.66 21.30
N THR A 89 8.19 15.53 20.70
CA THR A 89 8.63 14.19 21.14
C THR A 89 9.83 13.66 20.37
N LEU A 90 10.35 14.42 19.41
CA LEU A 90 11.48 14.02 18.58
C LEU A 90 12.80 14.20 19.33
N GLU A 91 13.72 13.25 19.15
CA GLU A 91 15.08 13.32 19.68
C GLU A 91 15.95 14.18 18.76
N ALA A 92 16.72 15.12 19.34
CA ALA A 92 17.40 16.18 18.60
C ALA A 92 18.48 15.69 17.61
N ASP A 93 19.07 14.53 17.87
CA ASP A 93 20.18 13.94 17.10
C ASP A 93 19.74 12.92 16.06
N LYS A 94 18.43 12.64 15.97
CA LYS A 94 17.88 11.70 15.00
C LYS A 94 17.30 12.39 13.77
N THR A 95 17.27 11.64 12.67
CA THR A 95 16.63 12.05 11.41
C THR A 95 15.25 11.47 11.31
N TYR A 96 14.30 12.25 10.84
CA TYR A 96 12.89 11.85 10.67
C TYR A 96 12.36 12.20 9.30
N PHE A 97 11.30 11.50 8.91
CA PHE A 97 10.40 11.91 7.85
C PHE A 97 9.20 12.64 8.46
N ALA A 98 9.05 13.93 8.19
CA ALA A 98 7.82 14.67 8.48
C ALA A 98 6.82 14.48 7.33
N ARG A 99 5.58 14.12 7.66
CA ARG A 99 4.52 13.93 6.68
C ARG A 99 3.52 15.08 6.76
N THR A 100 3.69 16.06 5.88
CA THR A 100 2.82 17.23 5.76
C THR A 100 1.54 16.92 4.98
N ASN A 101 1.56 15.86 4.14
CA ASN A 101 0.40 15.32 3.46
C ASN A 101 0.15 13.87 3.91
N LEU A 102 -0.93 13.63 4.66
CA LEU A 102 -1.29 12.31 5.17
C LEU A 102 -1.87 11.38 4.10
N PHE A 103 -2.36 11.94 2.99
CA PHE A 103 -2.97 11.22 1.86
C PHE A 103 -2.06 11.22 0.62
N GLY A 104 -0.82 11.72 0.74
CA GLY A 104 0.15 11.81 -0.34
C GLY A 104 0.59 10.44 -0.88
N HIS A 105 0.94 10.41 -2.17
CA HIS A 105 1.45 9.23 -2.87
C HIS A 105 2.89 9.47 -3.33
N SER A 106 3.65 8.39 -3.49
CA SER A 106 4.98 8.44 -4.13
C SER A 106 5.99 9.40 -3.48
N GLY A 107 5.82 9.70 -2.20
CA GLY A 107 6.68 10.64 -1.48
C GLY A 107 6.20 12.08 -1.44
N ASP A 108 5.00 12.38 -1.95
CA ASP A 108 4.38 13.70 -1.83
C ASP A 108 4.17 14.09 -0.36
N GLY A 109 4.56 15.33 -0.01
CA GLY A 109 4.48 15.86 1.34
C GLY A 109 5.42 15.18 2.35
N ILE A 110 6.54 14.60 1.89
CA ILE A 110 7.59 14.07 2.76
C ILE A 110 8.76 15.05 2.81
N GLU A 111 9.08 15.53 4.01
CA GLU A 111 10.31 16.25 4.30
C GLU A 111 11.21 15.44 5.24
N VAL A 112 12.53 15.53 5.03
CA VAL A 112 13.51 14.71 5.76
C VAL A 112 14.54 15.61 6.38
N GLY A 113 14.77 15.44 7.67
CA GLY A 113 15.76 16.24 8.42
C GLY A 113 15.79 15.91 9.89
N ILE A 114 16.57 16.68 10.63
CA ILE A 114 16.58 16.71 12.11
C ILE A 114 15.42 17.59 12.62
N PRO A 115 14.99 17.46 13.87
CA PRO A 115 13.81 18.18 14.38
C PRO A 115 13.81 19.69 14.14
N THR A 116 14.96 20.35 14.23
CA THR A 116 15.08 21.81 14.02
C THR A 116 14.82 22.26 12.58
N GLU A 117 15.03 21.38 11.61
CA GLU A 117 14.86 21.65 10.17
C GLU A 117 13.47 21.26 9.65
N LEU A 118 12.75 20.40 10.39
CA LEU A 118 11.46 19.87 9.94
C LEU A 118 10.33 20.87 10.21
N PRO A 119 9.31 20.91 9.32
CA PRO A 119 8.08 21.64 9.56
C PRO A 119 7.24 20.97 10.65
N GLU A 120 6.23 21.69 11.14
CA GLU A 120 5.14 21.09 11.92
C GLU A 120 4.33 20.13 11.04
N ALA A 121 4.12 18.92 11.54
CA ALA A 121 3.37 17.89 10.87
C ALA A 121 2.57 17.03 11.87
N GLN A 122 1.55 16.34 11.40
CA GLN A 122 0.74 15.45 12.24
C GLN A 122 1.38 14.07 12.44
N LEU A 123 2.43 13.76 11.67
CA LEU A 123 3.09 12.47 11.69
C LEU A 123 4.57 12.61 11.36
N TYR A 124 5.39 12.04 12.22
CA TYR A 124 6.80 11.86 12.00
C TYR A 124 7.15 10.37 12.14
N THR A 125 8.03 9.89 11.29
CA THR A 125 8.58 8.54 11.39
C THR A 125 10.09 8.60 11.40
N GLU A 126 10.73 7.88 12.33
CA GLU A 126 12.20 7.81 12.41
C GLU A 126 12.78 7.29 11.09
N PHE A 127 13.85 7.90 10.62
CA PHE A 127 14.55 7.46 9.43
C PHE A 127 15.29 6.16 9.69
N ILE A 128 14.91 5.09 9.00
CA ILE A 128 15.62 3.82 9.02
C ILE A 128 16.49 3.73 7.78
N LYS A 129 17.80 3.56 7.97
CA LYS A 129 18.73 3.33 6.87
C LYS A 129 18.51 1.95 6.27
N LYS A 130 17.57 1.89 5.33
CA LYS A 130 17.17 0.64 4.67
C LYS A 130 18.30 0.04 3.83
N LYS A 131 18.44 -1.28 3.89
CA LYS A 131 19.28 -2.10 3.00
C LYS A 131 18.47 -2.52 1.78
N HIS A 132 17.20 -2.89 2.00
CA HIS A 132 16.29 -3.34 0.95
C HIS A 132 14.90 -2.74 1.16
N GLU A 133 14.14 -2.68 0.07
CA GLU A 133 12.73 -2.35 0.10
C GLU A 133 11.96 -3.33 -0.80
N TYR A 134 10.86 -3.85 -0.27
CA TYR A 134 10.04 -4.87 -0.88
C TYR A 134 8.61 -4.39 -1.04
N ARG A 135 7.92 -4.95 -2.02
CA ARG A 135 6.46 -4.87 -2.14
C ARG A 135 5.88 -6.27 -2.17
N ALA A 136 5.06 -6.59 -1.18
CA ALA A 136 4.29 -7.83 -1.11
C ALA A 136 2.83 -7.52 -1.45
N ILE A 137 2.30 -8.19 -2.46
CA ILE A 137 0.88 -8.08 -2.80
C ILE A 137 0.17 -9.26 -2.16
N VAL A 138 -0.73 -8.92 -1.25
CA VAL A 138 -1.54 -9.87 -0.48
C VAL A 138 -2.95 -9.90 -1.06
N VAL A 139 -3.51 -11.09 -1.20
CA VAL A 139 -4.94 -11.31 -1.48
C VAL A 139 -5.42 -12.42 -0.55
N ASP A 140 -6.43 -12.16 0.26
CA ASP A 140 -6.88 -13.04 1.33
C ASP A 140 -5.73 -13.33 2.31
N ASP A 141 -5.37 -14.57 2.50
CA ASP A 141 -4.30 -15.02 3.39
C ASP A 141 -3.03 -15.45 2.61
N GLU A 142 -2.83 -14.96 1.39
CA GLU A 142 -1.74 -15.36 0.51
C GLU A 142 -0.99 -14.15 -0.07
N VAL A 143 0.35 -14.22 -0.06
CA VAL A 143 1.19 -13.29 -0.85
C VAL A 143 1.26 -13.82 -2.28
N VAL A 144 0.58 -13.13 -3.19
CA VAL A 144 0.44 -13.56 -4.60
C VAL A 144 1.51 -13.01 -5.52
N ASP A 145 2.17 -11.92 -5.14
CA ASP A 145 3.29 -11.35 -5.89
C ASP A 145 4.26 -10.66 -4.92
N LEU A 146 5.53 -10.99 -5.03
CA LEU A 146 6.58 -10.48 -4.16
C LEU A 146 7.68 -9.85 -5.00
N LYS A 147 8.01 -8.60 -4.72
CA LYS A 147 8.96 -7.80 -5.48
C LYS A 147 9.95 -7.09 -4.58
N LYS A 148 11.15 -6.89 -5.10
CA LYS A 148 12.19 -6.07 -4.50
C LYS A 148 12.42 -4.82 -5.34
N LYS A 149 12.59 -3.66 -4.71
CA LYS A 149 13.00 -2.44 -5.41
C LYS A 149 14.50 -2.50 -5.67
N LEU A 150 14.87 -2.39 -6.94
CA LEU A 150 16.25 -2.34 -7.42
C LEU A 150 16.51 -1.01 -8.14
N LYS A 151 17.78 -0.60 -8.15
CA LYS A 151 18.22 0.56 -8.94
C LYS A 151 18.11 0.22 -10.42
N LYS A 152 17.45 1.08 -11.20
CA LYS A 152 17.45 1.00 -12.67
C LYS A 152 18.86 1.31 -13.17
N ARG A 153 19.43 0.48 -14.03
CA ARG A 153 20.82 0.64 -14.52
C ARG A 153 21.01 1.94 -15.31
N ASP A 154 20.11 2.22 -16.22
CA ASP A 154 20.20 3.33 -17.20
C ASP A 154 19.42 4.57 -16.72
N PHE A 155 19.39 4.85 -15.43
CA PHE A 155 18.74 6.04 -14.90
C PHE A 155 19.69 7.21 -14.91
N GLU A 156 19.35 8.22 -15.71
CA GLU A 156 20.03 9.51 -15.79
C GLU A 156 19.37 10.48 -14.81
N GLY A 157 20.05 10.83 -13.73
CA GLY A 157 19.58 11.76 -12.71
C GLY A 157 20.03 11.38 -11.30
N ASP A 158 19.80 12.29 -10.36
CA ASP A 158 20.09 12.08 -8.95
C ASP A 158 19.06 11.17 -8.29
N ARG A 159 19.53 10.10 -7.63
CA ARG A 159 18.67 9.20 -6.89
C ARG A 159 18.49 9.71 -5.47
N SER A 160 17.23 9.86 -5.07
CA SER A 160 16.94 10.12 -3.66
C SER A 160 17.45 8.96 -2.79
N PRO A 161 18.25 9.22 -1.76
CA PRO A 161 18.65 8.19 -0.81
C PRO A 161 17.47 7.76 0.10
N TYR A 162 16.44 8.57 0.17
CA TYR A 162 15.32 8.43 1.09
C TYR A 162 14.11 7.75 0.43
N VAL A 163 13.67 8.24 -0.73
CA VAL A 163 12.44 7.78 -1.41
C VAL A 163 12.80 6.95 -2.63
N TRP A 164 12.54 5.63 -2.55
CA TRP A 164 12.79 4.69 -3.63
C TRP A 164 11.52 4.45 -4.43
N ASN A 165 11.33 5.24 -5.47
CA ASN A 165 10.21 5.12 -6.40
C ASN A 165 10.70 5.14 -7.86
N VAL A 166 9.79 4.92 -8.80
CA VAL A 166 10.14 4.88 -10.24
C VAL A 166 10.69 6.22 -10.72
N ALA A 167 10.15 7.34 -10.23
CA ALA A 167 10.64 8.68 -10.59
C ALA A 167 12.08 8.92 -10.12
N ASN A 168 12.51 8.29 -9.04
CA ASN A 168 13.87 8.34 -8.49
C ASN A 168 14.77 7.20 -9.01
N GLY A 169 14.41 6.58 -10.14
CA GLY A 169 15.24 5.57 -10.79
C GLY A 169 15.25 4.20 -10.14
N TYR A 170 14.14 3.78 -9.55
CA TYR A 170 13.98 2.44 -9.00
C TYR A 170 12.93 1.65 -9.78
N ILE A 171 13.13 0.34 -9.87
CA ILE A 171 12.22 -0.61 -10.53
C ILE A 171 11.87 -1.75 -9.59
N PHE A 172 10.76 -2.41 -9.85
CA PHE A 172 10.37 -3.64 -9.16
C PHE A 172 10.89 -4.86 -9.91
N ALA A 173 11.60 -5.75 -9.22
CA ALA A 173 12.08 -7.03 -9.74
C ALA A 173 11.54 -8.18 -8.88
N ARG A 174 11.33 -9.35 -9.49
CA ARG A 174 10.82 -10.55 -8.82
C ARG A 174 11.67 -11.81 -9.06
N ASN A 175 12.36 -11.88 -10.19
CA ASN A 175 13.14 -13.05 -10.56
C ASN A 175 14.54 -12.99 -9.94
N ASP A 176 15.08 -14.14 -9.58
CA ASP A 176 16.43 -14.31 -9.01
C ASP A 176 16.66 -13.45 -7.76
N ILE A 177 15.61 -13.35 -6.92
CA ILE A 177 15.65 -12.55 -5.69
C ILE A 177 15.37 -13.45 -4.49
N GLU A 178 16.28 -13.39 -3.55
CA GLU A 178 16.09 -13.98 -2.23
C GLU A 178 15.31 -13.02 -1.34
N PHE A 179 14.25 -13.54 -0.71
CA PHE A 179 13.38 -12.76 0.17
C PHE A 179 13.50 -13.26 1.62
N PRO A 180 13.42 -12.37 2.62
CA PRO A 180 13.37 -12.80 4.01
C PRO A 180 12.20 -13.76 4.27
N PRO A 181 12.41 -14.91 4.95
CA PRO A 181 11.36 -15.92 5.14
C PRO A 181 10.16 -15.42 5.95
N THR A 182 10.36 -14.42 6.80
CA THR A 182 9.30 -13.80 7.63
C THR A 182 8.51 -12.72 6.90
N LEU A 183 8.95 -12.25 5.74
CA LEU A 183 8.35 -11.15 5.01
C LEU A 183 6.92 -11.47 4.53
N PRO A 184 6.61 -12.67 3.98
CA PRO A 184 5.24 -12.99 3.57
C PRO A 184 4.23 -12.92 4.72
N GLN A 185 4.56 -13.50 5.87
CA GLN A 185 3.66 -13.49 7.03
C GLN A 185 3.45 -12.08 7.56
N LEU A 186 4.51 -11.27 7.65
CA LEU A 186 4.42 -9.86 8.05
C LEU A 186 3.46 -9.08 7.14
N ALA A 187 3.52 -9.29 5.82
CA ALA A 187 2.63 -8.62 4.87
C ALA A 187 1.16 -9.05 5.04
N ILE A 188 0.91 -10.34 5.27
CA ILE A 188 -0.43 -10.88 5.56
C ILE A 188 -0.99 -10.25 6.84
N ASP A 189 -0.21 -10.27 7.92
CA ASP A 189 -0.63 -9.75 9.23
C ASP A 189 -0.91 -8.24 9.17
N ALA A 190 -0.08 -7.48 8.45
CA ALA A 190 -0.30 -6.05 8.23
C ALA A 190 -1.59 -5.77 7.45
N THR A 191 -1.90 -6.58 6.43
CA THR A 191 -3.13 -6.45 5.64
C THR A 191 -4.37 -6.76 6.50
N LYS A 192 -4.29 -7.79 7.35
CA LYS A 192 -5.35 -8.15 8.31
C LYS A 192 -5.56 -7.08 9.37
N ALA A 193 -4.48 -6.48 9.89
CA ALA A 193 -4.55 -5.41 10.89
C ALA A 193 -5.40 -4.20 10.42
N LEU A 194 -5.42 -3.93 9.12
CA LEU A 194 -6.27 -2.90 8.53
C LEU A 194 -7.64 -3.42 8.06
N ASN A 195 -8.00 -4.68 8.33
CA ASN A 195 -9.24 -5.31 7.87
C ASN A 195 -9.39 -5.25 6.33
N LEU A 196 -8.28 -5.41 5.60
CA LEU A 196 -8.26 -5.45 4.15
C LEU A 196 -8.31 -6.89 3.64
N SER A 197 -9.07 -7.12 2.57
CA SER A 197 -9.11 -8.40 1.85
C SER A 197 -7.93 -8.55 0.89
N TYR A 198 -7.35 -7.44 0.46
CA TYR A 198 -6.14 -7.38 -0.38
C TYR A 198 -5.48 -6.02 -0.31
N GLY A 199 -4.19 -5.98 -0.58
CA GLY A 199 -3.39 -4.76 -0.63
C GLY A 199 -1.95 -5.01 -1.08
N ALA A 200 -1.25 -3.94 -1.46
CA ALA A 200 0.19 -3.98 -1.70
C ALA A 200 0.90 -3.35 -0.50
N VAL A 201 1.65 -4.16 0.23
CA VAL A 201 2.38 -3.80 1.45
C VAL A 201 3.80 -3.43 1.08
N ASP A 202 4.21 -2.19 1.37
CA ASP A 202 5.58 -1.75 1.22
C ASP A 202 6.35 -1.97 2.54
N ILE A 203 7.42 -2.75 2.47
CA ILE A 203 8.22 -3.20 3.62
C ILE A 203 9.68 -2.86 3.38
N ILE A 204 10.33 -2.26 4.36
CA ILE A 204 11.79 -2.06 4.32
C ILE A 204 12.50 -3.07 5.22
N GLN A 205 13.73 -3.38 4.86
CA GLN A 205 14.67 -4.14 5.68
C GLN A 205 15.87 -3.25 6.02
N ASP A 206 16.19 -3.17 7.30
CA ASP A 206 17.41 -2.50 7.76
C ASP A 206 18.67 -3.35 7.52
N ARG A 207 19.82 -2.84 7.97
CA ARG A 207 21.10 -3.56 7.84
C ARG A 207 21.24 -4.74 8.80
N ASN A 208 20.45 -4.77 9.86
CA ASN A 208 20.44 -5.84 10.86
C ASN A 208 19.46 -6.97 10.47
N GLY A 209 18.69 -6.80 9.38
CA GLY A 209 17.72 -7.78 8.92
C GLY A 209 16.29 -7.53 9.43
N ASN A 210 16.06 -6.53 10.27
CA ASN A 210 14.73 -6.21 10.77
C ASN A 210 13.82 -5.67 9.66
N LEU A 211 12.56 -6.06 9.67
CA LEU A 211 11.55 -5.66 8.70
C LEU A 211 10.59 -4.64 9.32
N TYR A 212 10.19 -3.64 8.55
CA TYR A 212 9.25 -2.60 8.98
C TYR A 212 8.25 -2.30 7.86
N VAL A 213 6.96 -2.29 8.18
CA VAL A 213 5.90 -1.89 7.26
C VAL A 213 5.85 -0.38 7.15
N LEU A 214 5.83 0.14 5.92
CA LEU A 214 5.76 1.59 5.64
C LEU A 214 4.36 2.05 5.27
N GLU A 215 3.66 1.28 4.43
CA GLU A 215 2.32 1.58 3.94
C GLU A 215 1.64 0.36 3.34
N ILE A 216 0.31 0.43 3.22
CA ILE A 216 -0.49 -0.56 2.52
C ILE A 216 -1.35 0.17 1.47
N ASN A 217 -1.12 -0.13 0.21
CA ASN A 217 -1.80 0.48 -0.91
C ASN A 217 -3.00 -0.36 -1.35
N THR A 218 -4.20 0.22 -1.35
CA THR A 218 -5.45 -0.43 -1.77
C THR A 218 -5.81 -0.22 -3.24
N ALA A 219 -5.04 0.62 -3.96
CA ALA A 219 -5.17 0.91 -5.39
C ALA A 219 -3.79 0.90 -6.07
N PHE A 220 -3.09 -0.21 -5.97
CA PHE A 220 -1.73 -0.37 -6.48
C PHE A 220 -1.68 -0.63 -7.98
N GLY A 221 -0.48 -0.46 -8.58
CA GLY A 221 -0.24 -0.68 -10.00
C GLY A 221 -0.37 -2.15 -10.40
N LEU A 222 -1.14 -2.41 -11.44
CA LEU A 222 -1.30 -3.72 -12.08
C LEU A 222 -0.79 -3.67 -13.51
N GLU A 223 0.27 -4.42 -13.78
CA GLU A 223 0.88 -4.54 -15.11
C GLU A 223 1.38 -5.97 -15.33
N GLY A 224 1.25 -6.47 -16.55
CA GLY A 224 1.77 -7.76 -16.98
C GLY A 224 1.41 -8.91 -16.03
N THR A 225 2.42 -9.66 -15.58
CA THR A 225 2.26 -10.83 -14.69
C THR A 225 1.55 -10.48 -13.38
N THR A 226 1.75 -9.27 -12.83
CA THR A 226 1.05 -8.84 -11.59
C THR A 226 -0.45 -8.83 -11.79
N THR A 227 -0.95 -8.37 -12.95
CA THR A 227 -2.39 -8.38 -13.27
C THR A 227 -2.96 -9.78 -13.26
N GLN A 228 -2.23 -10.75 -13.84
CA GLN A 228 -2.65 -12.15 -13.88
C GLN A 228 -2.71 -12.77 -12.47
N LEU A 229 -1.63 -12.64 -11.69
CA LEU A 229 -1.55 -13.20 -10.34
C LEU A 229 -2.64 -12.65 -9.42
N VAL A 230 -2.80 -11.33 -9.40
CA VAL A 230 -3.80 -10.65 -8.58
C VAL A 230 -5.22 -10.97 -9.07
N GLY A 231 -5.44 -10.98 -10.38
CA GLY A 231 -6.74 -11.30 -10.97
C GLY A 231 -7.21 -12.71 -10.61
N GLU A 232 -6.35 -13.72 -10.76
CA GLU A 232 -6.68 -15.10 -10.38
C GLU A 232 -6.93 -15.25 -8.87
N ALA A 233 -6.15 -14.58 -8.03
CA ALA A 233 -6.35 -14.61 -6.59
C ALA A 233 -7.68 -13.92 -6.17
N ILE A 234 -7.99 -12.76 -6.75
CA ILE A 234 -9.28 -12.08 -6.50
C ILE A 234 -10.45 -12.93 -6.99
N LYS A 235 -10.32 -13.61 -8.13
CA LYS A 235 -11.34 -14.54 -8.62
C LYS A 235 -11.60 -15.68 -7.62
N LYS A 236 -10.54 -16.29 -7.06
CA LYS A 236 -10.67 -17.29 -6.00
C LYS A 236 -11.36 -16.70 -4.76
N LEU A 237 -10.98 -15.49 -4.34
CA LEU A 237 -11.59 -14.82 -3.20
C LEU A 237 -13.09 -14.53 -3.42
N ILE A 238 -13.47 -14.08 -4.61
CA ILE A 238 -14.88 -13.89 -4.99
C ILE A 238 -15.64 -15.19 -4.84
N ASN A 239 -15.12 -16.29 -5.40
CA ASN A 239 -15.77 -17.59 -5.34
C ASN A 239 -15.95 -18.16 -3.93
N LYS A 240 -15.08 -17.75 -2.96
CA LYS A 240 -15.26 -18.09 -1.54
C LYS A 240 -16.39 -17.30 -0.85
N ARG A 241 -16.86 -16.21 -1.46
CA ARG A 241 -17.83 -15.28 -0.87
C ARG A 241 -19.25 -15.44 -1.45
N ILE A 242 -19.38 -16.18 -2.56
CA ILE A 242 -20.63 -16.57 -3.19
C ILE A 242 -21.10 -17.94 -2.64
#